data_f9b223048d81fa687031bef175d5af74
#
_entry.id   f9b223048d81fa687031bef175d5af74
#
_cell.length_a   1.000
_cell.length_b   1.000
_cell.length_c   1.000
_cell.angle_alpha   90.00
_cell.angle_beta   90.00
_cell.angle_gamma   90.00
#
_symmetry.space_group_name_H-M   'P 1'
#
loop_
_entity.id
_entity.type
_entity.pdbx_description
1 polymer ?
#
loop_
_entity_poly.entity_id
_entity_poly.type
_entity_poly.pdbx_seq_one_letter_code
_entity_poly.pdbx_strand_id
1 'polypeptide(L)' 'MRTMEFKVERPNLFEVGVELEVVETEMDNFLYYTLEHAYGMSGNIPFREALKTRKGKVISIEERPQGLYASLEFDE' A
#
# COMPACT_ATOMS: atom_id res chain seq x y z
N MET A 1 9.46 12.19 -0.42
CA MET A 1 8.71 10.98 -0.81
C MET A 1 8.16 10.31 0.43
N ARG A 2 6.95 9.83 0.35
CA ARG A 2 6.31 9.12 1.46
C ARG A 2 6.21 7.64 1.14
N THR A 3 6.53 6.78 2.10
CA THR A 3 6.40 5.33 1.92
C THR A 3 5.27 4.79 2.77
N MET A 4 4.61 3.75 2.28
CA MET A 4 3.55 3.07 3.00
C MET A 4 3.68 1.58 2.75
N GLU A 5 3.46 0.80 3.80
CA GLU A 5 3.60 -0.65 3.72
C GLU A 5 2.24 -1.31 3.57
N PHE A 6 2.17 -2.31 2.70
CA PHE A 6 0.96 -3.07 2.43
C PHE A 6 1.22 -4.56 2.65
N LYS A 7 0.33 -5.22 3.36
CA LYS A 7 0.37 -6.67 3.46
C LYS A 7 -0.28 -7.23 2.21
N VAL A 8 0.42 -8.08 1.47
CA VAL A 8 -0.02 -8.56 0.17
C VAL A 8 -0.24 -10.07 0.20
N GLU A 9 -1.23 -10.53 -0.57
CA GLU A 9 -1.57 -11.95 -0.65
C GLU A 9 -1.06 -12.62 -1.91
N ARG A 10 -0.81 -11.84 -2.97
CA ARG A 10 -0.38 -12.38 -4.27
C ARG A 10 0.82 -11.62 -4.81
N PRO A 11 2.01 -11.94 -4.31
CA PRO A 11 3.21 -11.19 -4.70
C PRO A 11 3.59 -11.35 -6.17
N ASN A 12 3.12 -12.40 -6.81
CA ASN A 12 3.41 -12.64 -8.22
C ASN A 12 2.67 -11.72 -9.17
N LEU A 13 1.79 -10.84 -8.66
CA LEU A 13 1.05 -9.90 -9.51
C LEU A 13 1.77 -8.58 -9.70
N PHE A 14 2.92 -8.39 -9.05
CA PHE A 14 3.68 -7.14 -9.18
C PHE A 14 5.15 -7.37 -8.83
N GLU A 15 5.98 -6.40 -9.22
CA GLU A 15 7.41 -6.44 -9.01
C GLU A 15 7.90 -5.09 -8.51
N VAL A 16 9.10 -5.07 -7.94
CA VAL A 16 9.76 -3.81 -7.58
C VAL A 16 9.90 -2.96 -8.84
N GLY A 17 9.53 -1.68 -8.72
CA GLY A 17 9.58 -0.74 -9.83
C GLY A 17 8.24 -0.51 -10.51
N VAL A 18 7.25 -1.37 -10.26
CA VAL A 18 5.92 -1.23 -10.85
C VAL A 18 5.14 -0.16 -10.11
N GLU A 19 4.37 0.65 -10.83
CA GLU A 19 3.45 1.61 -10.24
C GLU A 19 2.09 0.95 -10.09
N LEU A 20 1.48 1.14 -8.91
CA LEU A 20 0.18 0.59 -8.59
C LEU A 20 -0.73 1.69 -8.05
N GLU A 21 -2.01 1.59 -8.37
CA GLU A 21 -3.00 2.48 -7.80
C GLU A 21 -3.53 1.92 -6.50
N VAL A 22 -3.87 2.83 -5.59
CA VAL A 22 -4.48 2.46 -4.32
C VAL A 22 -5.87 3.03 -4.23
N VAL A 23 -6.75 2.33 -3.52
CA VAL A 23 -8.11 2.76 -3.28
C VAL A 23 -8.24 3.09 -1.79
N GLU A 24 -8.75 4.29 -1.50
CA GLU A 24 -8.96 4.74 -0.14
C GLU A 24 -10.33 4.31 0.34
N THR A 25 -10.37 3.73 1.53
CA THR A 25 -11.63 3.36 2.19
C THR A 25 -11.68 4.05 3.54
N GLU A 26 -12.72 4.86 3.76
CA GLU A 26 -12.91 5.57 5.01
C GLU A 26 -13.78 4.76 5.96
N MET A 27 -13.37 4.73 7.22
CA MET A 27 -14.14 4.15 8.32
C MET A 27 -14.50 5.28 9.29
N ASP A 28 -15.16 4.96 10.39
CA ASP A 28 -15.61 5.99 11.33
C ASP A 28 -14.49 6.81 11.96
N ASN A 29 -13.38 6.14 12.31
CA ASN A 29 -12.29 6.78 13.05
C ASN A 29 -10.94 6.72 12.34
N PHE A 30 -10.88 6.08 11.16
CA PHE A 30 -9.64 5.89 10.43
C PHE A 30 -9.95 5.60 8.97
N LEU A 31 -8.91 5.49 8.16
CA LEU A 31 -9.04 5.01 6.79
C LEU A 31 -7.93 3.99 6.51
N TYR A 32 -8.06 3.29 5.40
CA TYR A 32 -7.01 2.38 4.95
C TYR A 32 -6.99 2.37 3.43
N TYR A 33 -5.91 1.83 2.87
CA TYR A 33 -5.73 1.75 1.44
C TYR A 33 -5.62 0.30 1.00
N THR A 34 -6.15 0.00 -0.18
CA THR A 34 -6.01 -1.30 -0.81
C THR A 34 -5.31 -1.13 -2.14
N LEU A 35 -4.44 -2.09 -2.48
CA LEU A 35 -3.79 -2.10 -3.77
C LEU A 35 -4.73 -2.73 -4.79
N GLU A 36 -4.90 -2.05 -5.92
CA GLU A 36 -5.65 -2.64 -7.01
C GLU A 36 -4.84 -3.74 -7.67
N HIS A 37 -5.52 -4.83 -8.01
CA HIS A 37 -4.96 -5.99 -8.71
C HIS A 37 -3.89 -6.76 -7.95
N ALA A 38 -3.49 -6.30 -6.77
CA ALA A 38 -2.44 -6.97 -5.99
C ALA A 38 -2.95 -7.56 -4.68
N TYR A 39 -4.21 -7.35 -4.36
CA TYR A 39 -4.84 -7.90 -3.15
C TYR A 39 -4.04 -7.57 -1.88
N GLY A 40 -3.63 -6.31 -1.76
CA GLY A 40 -2.88 -5.86 -0.60
C GLY A 40 -3.63 -4.79 0.18
N MET A 41 -3.36 -4.71 1.48
CA MET A 41 -3.98 -3.71 2.37
C MET A 41 -2.94 -3.04 3.24
N SER A 42 -3.12 -1.72 3.44
CA SER A 42 -2.32 -0.98 4.41
C SER A 42 -2.88 -1.21 5.81
N GLY A 43 -2.14 -0.75 6.82
CA GLY A 43 -2.70 -0.64 8.16
C GLY A 43 -3.69 0.52 8.25
N ASN A 44 -4.24 0.73 9.42
CA ASN A 44 -5.16 1.83 9.66
C ASN A 44 -4.40 3.15 9.72
N ILE A 45 -4.93 4.16 9.03
CA ILE A 45 -4.28 5.46 8.87
C ILE A 45 -5.20 6.54 9.46
N PRO A 46 -4.70 7.45 10.29
CA PRO A 46 -5.51 8.59 10.74
C PRO A 46 -5.89 9.48 9.56
N PHE A 47 -7.06 10.10 9.61
CA PHE A 47 -7.52 10.96 8.53
C PHE A 47 -6.53 12.07 8.16
N ARG A 48 -5.84 12.63 9.15
CA ARG A 48 -4.87 13.70 8.90
C ARG A 48 -3.64 13.23 8.12
N GLU A 49 -3.45 11.92 8.01
CA GLU A 49 -2.32 11.33 7.31
C GLU A 49 -2.74 10.69 5.99
N ALA A 50 -3.93 11.03 5.50
CA ALA A 50 -4.41 10.52 4.22
C ALA A 50 -3.43 10.85 3.09
N LEU A 51 -3.33 9.93 2.13
CA LEU A 51 -2.51 10.17 0.95
C LEU A 51 -3.14 11.24 0.06
N LYS A 52 -2.29 12.06 -0.55
CA LYS A 52 -2.72 13.05 -1.52
C LYS A 52 -2.73 12.50 -2.93
N THR A 53 -1.96 11.44 -3.16
CA THR A 53 -1.88 10.77 -4.46
C THR A 53 -2.47 9.38 -4.33
N ARG A 54 -2.79 8.76 -5.47
CA ARG A 54 -3.37 7.41 -5.47
C ARG A 54 -2.50 6.42 -6.23
N LYS A 55 -1.32 6.82 -6.63
CA LYS A 55 -0.41 5.95 -7.36
C LYS A 55 0.94 5.92 -6.64
N GLY A 56 1.39 4.72 -6.33
CA GLY A 56 2.67 4.52 -5.68
C GLY A 56 3.52 3.53 -6.45
N LYS A 57 4.82 3.60 -6.21
CA LYS A 57 5.78 2.72 -6.87
C LYS A 57 6.30 1.72 -5.86
N VAL A 58 6.28 0.45 -6.24
CA VAL A 58 6.82 -0.62 -5.38
C VAL A 58 8.32 -0.46 -5.28
N ILE A 59 8.83 -0.26 -4.07
CA ILE A 59 10.28 -0.10 -3.85
C ILE A 59 10.89 -1.32 -3.17
N SER A 60 10.11 -2.13 -2.48
CA SER A 60 10.61 -3.35 -1.87
C SER A 60 9.49 -4.34 -1.60
N ILE A 61 9.84 -5.62 -1.57
CA ILE A 61 8.94 -6.70 -1.20
C ILE A 61 9.68 -7.53 -0.17
N GLU A 62 9.08 -7.74 1.00
CA GLU A 62 9.72 -8.43 2.11
C GLU A 62 8.87 -9.57 2.61
N GLU A 63 9.48 -10.71 2.85
CA GLU A 63 8.81 -11.85 3.45
C GLU A 63 9.06 -11.85 4.96
N ARG A 64 8.00 -11.91 5.73
CA ARG A 64 8.04 -11.94 7.19
C ARG A 64 7.23 -13.12 7.69
N PRO A 65 7.40 -13.52 8.97
CA PRO A 65 6.60 -14.62 9.53
C PRO A 65 5.10 -14.39 9.42
N GLN A 66 4.64 -13.13 9.43
CA GLN A 66 3.22 -12.79 9.34
C GLN A 66 2.70 -12.78 7.90
N GLY A 67 3.58 -12.82 6.91
CA GLY A 67 3.19 -12.77 5.50
C GLY A 67 4.14 -11.94 4.66
N LEU A 68 3.69 -11.58 3.47
CA LEU A 68 4.47 -10.76 2.55
C LEU A 68 4.05 -9.31 2.66
N TYR A 69 5.04 -8.42 2.61
CA TYR A 69 4.81 -6.98 2.72
C TYR A 69 5.49 -6.25 1.59
N ALA A 70 4.77 -5.36 0.95
CA ALA A 70 5.30 -4.51 -0.10
C ALA A 70 5.33 -3.07 0.41
N SER A 71 6.43 -2.38 0.18
CA SER A 71 6.53 -0.96 0.47
C SER A 71 6.38 -0.18 -0.82
N LEU A 72 5.49 0.79 -0.82
CA LEU A 72 5.26 1.65 -1.96
C LEU A 72 5.69 3.07 -1.61
N GLU A 73 6.25 3.76 -2.58
CA GLU A 73 6.67 5.14 -2.44
C GLU A 73 5.71 6.04 -3.22
N PHE A 74 5.21 7.07 -2.55
CA PHE A 74 4.28 8.03 -3.12
C PHE A 74 4.94 9.39 -3.24
N ASP A 75 4.67 10.07 -4.33
CA ASP A 75 5.26 11.38 -4.62
C ASP A 75 4.51 12.48 -3.88
N GLU A 76 4.81 12.60 -2.60
CA GLU A 76 4.23 13.66 -1.76
C GLU A 76 5.05 13.95 -0.51
#